data_16b92e793044c118a4dbb88793891014
#
_entry.id   16b92e793044c118a4dbb88793891014
#
_cell.length_a   1.000
_cell.length_b   1.000
_cell.length_c   1.000
_cell.angle_alpha   90.00
_cell.angle_beta   90.00
_cell.angle_gamma   90.00
#
_symmetry.space_group_name_H-M   'P 1'
#
loop_
_entity.id
_entity.type
_entity.pdbx_description
1 polymer ?
#
loop_
_entity_poly.entity_id
_entity_poly.type
_entity_poly.pdbx_seq_one_letter_code
_entity_poly.pdbx_strand_id
1 'polypeptide(L)'
;MHSKIINPNRDGRFVFANRGSCNKTVSYLNHEAKDQGKEAVFFNAENNKVSSAEVQASIDENAKGLRKSHEKFYSLVLSPSDEELSHLGGDAEKLKAYTRTVMENYAANFSLKSGKSLKSKDLLWYATLHRERQHKEGSEKGLSKPGAHQHVHVLVSAQDRNGEHRLNPRGRKSHFVFKEWQVKNGRTFQQMFAYAKPTISDKLTAGMPAQEKQRHQERIQHRISYLNEHFVGSKKLDLDRVNVLAEQQQYGKGFFFRLHRLSEDYRQGRIIRDPYHVLEKGKDRQGIPGIFFPGQALLSMGKSSQRLGQEAGDEELGITRKKR
;
A
#
# COMPACT_ATOMS: atom_id res chain seq x y z
N MET A 1 -1.42 -10.46 -8.88
CA MET A 1 -1.12 -9.04 -9.23
C MET A 1 -2.06 -8.12 -8.46
N HIS A 2 -1.51 -7.18 -7.68
CA HIS A 2 -2.26 -6.18 -6.94
C HIS A 2 -2.26 -4.86 -7.71
N SER A 3 -3.45 -4.29 -7.94
CA SER A 3 -3.63 -2.98 -8.59
C SER A 3 -4.34 -2.04 -7.63
N LYS A 4 -3.82 -0.83 -7.46
CA LYS A 4 -4.34 0.17 -6.52
C LYS A 4 -4.41 1.54 -7.17
N ILE A 5 -5.51 2.28 -6.92
CA ILE A 5 -5.59 3.72 -7.17
C ILE A 5 -5.33 4.42 -5.84
N ILE A 6 -4.29 5.25 -5.80
CA ILE A 6 -3.87 5.92 -4.57
C ILE A 6 -4.92 6.94 -4.14
N ASN A 7 -5.26 6.90 -2.85
CA ASN A 7 -6.08 7.92 -2.22
C ASN A 7 -5.16 8.92 -1.49
N PRO A 8 -5.01 10.18 -1.97
CA PRO A 8 -4.12 11.15 -1.36
C PRO A 8 -4.41 11.41 0.13
N ASN A 9 -5.67 11.32 0.53
CA ASN A 9 -6.06 11.56 1.92
C ASN A 9 -5.64 10.46 2.90
N ARG A 10 -5.31 9.28 2.38
CA ARG A 10 -4.94 8.11 3.19
C ARG A 10 -3.51 7.64 2.95
N ASP A 11 -3.06 7.71 1.70
CA ASP A 11 -1.87 7.02 1.21
C ASP A 11 -0.68 7.98 0.96
N GLY A 12 -0.53 9.05 1.72
CA GLY A 12 0.59 10.01 1.56
C GLY A 12 0.14 11.37 0.99
N ARG A 13 -0.53 12.15 1.82
CA ARG A 13 -1.21 13.42 1.44
C ARG A 13 -0.35 14.40 0.65
N PHE A 14 0.91 14.58 1.05
CA PHE A 14 1.76 15.60 0.42
C PHE A 14 2.35 15.15 -0.92
N VAL A 15 2.68 13.87 -1.03
CA VAL A 15 3.35 13.30 -2.21
C VAL A 15 2.37 13.06 -3.33
N PHE A 16 1.17 12.56 -3.01
CA PHE A 16 0.14 12.20 -3.99
C PHE A 16 -1.02 13.20 -4.05
N ALA A 17 -0.82 14.42 -3.50
CA ALA A 17 -1.82 15.48 -3.63
C ALA A 17 -2.07 15.79 -5.12
N ASN A 18 -3.31 15.69 -5.55
CA ASN A 18 -3.66 15.65 -6.98
C ASN A 18 -4.60 16.78 -7.46
N ARG A 19 -4.69 17.87 -6.68
CA ARG A 19 -5.49 19.06 -7.06
C ARG A 19 -4.67 20.22 -7.63
N GLY A 20 -3.34 20.10 -7.62
CA GLY A 20 -2.40 21.06 -8.19
C GLY A 20 -1.50 20.41 -9.22
N SER A 21 -0.32 20.98 -9.46
CA SER A 21 0.73 20.41 -10.30
C SER A 21 1.15 19.01 -9.80
N CYS A 22 1.49 18.14 -10.73
CA CYS A 22 2.00 16.80 -10.42
C CYS A 22 3.48 16.78 -10.01
N ASN A 23 4.16 17.93 -9.92
CA ASN A 23 5.58 18.05 -9.62
C ASN A 23 6.01 17.24 -8.38
N LYS A 24 5.28 17.36 -7.25
CA LYS A 24 5.63 16.63 -6.02
C LYS A 24 5.58 15.12 -6.21
N THR A 25 4.59 14.64 -6.97
CA THR A 25 4.46 13.21 -7.27
C THR A 25 5.57 12.75 -8.20
N VAL A 26 5.87 13.50 -9.27
CA VAL A 26 6.97 13.19 -10.18
C VAL A 26 8.31 13.21 -9.44
N SER A 27 8.57 14.22 -8.61
CA SER A 27 9.79 14.28 -7.77
C SER A 27 9.91 13.08 -6.82
N TYR A 28 8.80 12.63 -6.24
CA TYR A 28 8.78 11.41 -5.43
C TYR A 28 9.10 10.17 -6.27
N LEU A 29 8.54 10.05 -7.46
CA LEU A 29 8.78 8.90 -8.33
C LEU A 29 10.22 8.86 -8.86
N ASN A 30 10.91 10.00 -8.87
CA ASN A 30 12.33 10.09 -9.23
C ASN A 30 13.30 9.68 -8.11
N HIS A 31 12.84 9.48 -6.87
CA HIS A 31 13.74 9.32 -5.73
C HIS A 31 14.70 8.13 -5.84
N GLU A 32 14.19 6.96 -6.29
CA GLU A 32 15.02 5.77 -6.43
C GLU A 32 16.15 5.96 -7.45
N ALA A 33 15.86 6.61 -8.57
CA ALA A 33 16.87 6.92 -9.57
C ALA A 33 17.87 7.98 -9.06
N LYS A 34 17.37 9.00 -8.35
CA LYS A 34 18.21 10.04 -7.74
C LYS A 34 19.18 9.48 -6.69
N ASP A 35 18.72 8.55 -5.87
CA ASP A 35 19.55 7.87 -4.87
C ASP A 35 20.68 7.08 -5.54
N GLN A 36 20.52 6.70 -6.81
CA GLN A 36 21.54 6.07 -7.65
C GLN A 36 22.31 7.06 -8.55
N GLY A 37 22.12 8.37 -8.37
CA GLY A 37 22.76 9.40 -9.21
C GLY A 37 22.24 9.45 -10.64
N LYS A 38 21.02 8.94 -10.90
CA LYS A 38 20.38 8.85 -12.23
C LYS A 38 19.08 9.63 -12.27
N GLU A 39 18.58 9.90 -13.45
CA GLU A 39 17.23 10.39 -13.68
C GLU A 39 16.28 9.19 -13.89
N ALA A 40 15.09 9.27 -13.31
CA ALA A 40 14.08 8.24 -13.54
C ALA A 40 13.61 8.25 -15.00
N VAL A 41 13.54 7.09 -15.58
CA VAL A 41 13.02 6.89 -16.92
C VAL A 41 11.56 6.48 -16.81
N PHE A 42 10.71 7.31 -17.38
CA PHE A 42 9.29 6.99 -17.55
C PHE A 42 9.04 6.34 -18.90
N PHE A 43 7.93 5.64 -19.00
CA PHE A 43 7.41 5.08 -20.24
C PHE A 43 5.89 5.32 -20.35
N ASN A 44 5.35 5.20 -21.54
CA ASN A 44 3.92 5.32 -21.81
C ASN A 44 3.46 4.28 -22.83
N ALA A 45 2.35 4.50 -23.50
CA ALA A 45 1.82 3.58 -24.51
C ALA A 45 2.80 3.34 -25.67
N GLU A 46 3.53 4.36 -26.07
CA GLU A 46 4.34 4.40 -27.29
C GLU A 46 5.84 4.41 -27.02
N ASN A 47 6.28 5.17 -26.00
CA ASN A 47 7.66 5.45 -25.70
C ASN A 47 8.14 4.71 -24.45
N ASN A 48 9.34 4.14 -24.51
CA ASN A 48 10.01 3.50 -23.39
C ASN A 48 10.89 4.45 -22.57
N LYS A 49 11.16 5.65 -23.09
CA LYS A 49 12.03 6.66 -22.47
C LYS A 49 11.36 8.02 -22.57
N VAL A 50 10.86 8.50 -21.44
CA VAL A 50 10.25 9.83 -21.28
C VAL A 50 10.89 10.46 -20.06
N SER A 51 11.29 11.73 -20.16
CA SER A 51 11.90 12.46 -19.05
C SER A 51 10.85 12.87 -18.02
N SER A 52 11.28 13.07 -16.77
CA SER A 52 10.41 13.57 -15.70
C SER A 52 9.87 14.98 -15.98
N ALA A 53 10.65 15.81 -16.66
CA ALA A 53 10.22 17.15 -17.07
C ALA A 53 9.06 17.09 -18.09
N GLU A 54 9.18 16.20 -19.07
CA GLU A 54 8.12 15.98 -20.06
C GLU A 54 6.84 15.43 -19.41
N VAL A 55 6.95 14.47 -18.48
CA VAL A 55 5.81 13.94 -17.73
C VAL A 55 5.08 15.04 -16.99
N GLN A 56 5.83 15.89 -16.26
CA GLN A 56 5.24 17.00 -15.51
C GLN A 56 4.56 17.99 -16.43
N ALA A 57 5.25 18.45 -17.47
CA ALA A 57 4.72 19.43 -18.41
C ALA A 57 3.43 18.93 -19.08
N SER A 58 3.44 17.69 -19.58
CA SER A 58 2.29 17.11 -20.29
C SER A 58 1.07 16.92 -19.38
N ILE A 59 1.24 16.40 -18.17
CA ILE A 59 0.12 16.19 -17.23
C ILE A 59 -0.46 17.53 -16.76
N ASP A 60 0.41 18.49 -16.42
CA ASP A 60 -0.02 19.80 -15.93
C ASP A 60 -0.72 20.60 -17.04
N GLU A 61 -0.22 20.54 -18.28
CA GLU A 61 -0.84 21.16 -19.45
C GLU A 61 -2.22 20.59 -19.74
N ASN A 62 -2.34 19.27 -19.82
CA ASN A 62 -3.62 18.60 -20.07
C ASN A 62 -4.64 18.93 -18.98
N ALA A 63 -4.21 19.21 -17.75
CA ALA A 63 -5.10 19.53 -16.63
C ALA A 63 -5.54 21.01 -16.56
N LYS A 64 -5.05 21.92 -17.40
CA LYS A 64 -5.32 23.38 -17.32
C LYS A 64 -6.80 23.75 -17.34
N GLY A 65 -7.63 23.07 -18.11
CA GLY A 65 -9.07 23.32 -18.20
C GLY A 65 -9.89 22.89 -16.98
N LEU A 66 -9.30 22.16 -16.04
CA LEU A 66 -10.01 21.67 -14.87
C LEU A 66 -10.10 22.72 -13.75
N ARG A 67 -11.26 22.79 -13.05
CA ARG A 67 -11.46 23.70 -11.91
C ARG A 67 -10.43 23.41 -10.79
N LYS A 68 -10.09 24.41 -9.99
CA LYS A 68 -9.13 24.28 -8.85
C LYS A 68 -9.54 23.19 -7.85
N SER A 69 -10.84 22.96 -7.65
CA SER A 69 -11.37 21.92 -6.74
C SER A 69 -11.31 20.51 -7.31
N HIS A 70 -11.05 20.36 -8.61
CA HIS A 70 -11.00 19.05 -9.26
C HIS A 70 -9.62 18.41 -9.11
N GLU A 71 -9.60 17.09 -9.04
CA GLU A 71 -8.37 16.31 -9.22
C GLU A 71 -7.84 16.54 -10.64
N LYS A 72 -6.52 16.68 -10.76
CA LYS A 72 -5.80 16.96 -12.00
C LYS A 72 -5.20 15.68 -12.60
N PHE A 73 -4.86 14.73 -11.74
CA PHE A 73 -4.29 13.45 -12.12
C PHE A 73 -4.61 12.38 -11.05
N TYR A 74 -4.35 11.14 -11.38
CA TYR A 74 -4.43 10.01 -10.48
C TYR A 74 -3.14 9.22 -10.51
N SER A 75 -2.73 8.71 -9.34
CA SER A 75 -1.59 7.81 -9.20
C SER A 75 -2.09 6.40 -8.97
N LEU A 76 -1.56 5.45 -9.75
CA LEU A 76 -1.86 4.04 -9.61
C LEU A 76 -0.58 3.29 -9.22
N VAL A 77 -0.75 2.15 -8.58
CA VAL A 77 0.35 1.21 -8.28
C VAL A 77 -0.04 -0.17 -8.76
N LEU A 78 0.85 -0.77 -9.54
CA LEU A 78 0.77 -2.15 -9.98
C LEU A 78 1.88 -2.92 -9.28
N SER A 79 1.52 -3.85 -8.42
CA SER A 79 2.44 -4.54 -7.53
C SER A 79 2.26 -6.05 -7.67
N PRO A 80 3.15 -6.73 -8.38
CA PRO A 80 3.20 -8.19 -8.40
C PRO A 80 3.49 -8.76 -7.00
N SER A 81 3.11 -10.01 -6.76
CA SER A 81 3.61 -10.76 -5.61
C SER A 81 5.04 -11.28 -5.87
N ASP A 82 5.70 -11.81 -4.84
CA ASP A 82 7.03 -12.41 -5.01
C ASP A 82 6.97 -13.61 -5.96
N GLU A 83 5.92 -14.42 -5.89
CA GLU A 83 5.73 -15.56 -6.80
C GLU A 83 5.50 -15.10 -8.25
N GLU A 84 4.73 -14.02 -8.43
CA GLU A 84 4.48 -13.42 -9.75
C GLU A 84 5.77 -12.83 -10.34
N LEU A 85 6.62 -12.16 -9.53
CA LEU A 85 7.92 -11.66 -9.97
C LEU A 85 8.91 -12.78 -10.30
N SER A 86 8.96 -13.83 -9.48
CA SER A 86 9.79 -15.00 -9.74
C SER A 86 9.40 -15.68 -11.05
N HIS A 87 8.10 -15.79 -11.32
CA HIS A 87 7.59 -16.34 -12.59
C HIS A 87 8.00 -15.48 -13.80
N LEU A 88 8.03 -14.16 -13.64
CA LEU A 88 8.51 -13.26 -14.69
C LEU A 88 10.04 -13.26 -14.85
N GLY A 89 10.79 -13.82 -13.90
CA GLY A 89 12.26 -13.74 -13.86
C GLY A 89 12.76 -12.32 -13.58
N GLY A 90 11.95 -11.45 -12.97
CA GLY A 90 12.30 -10.05 -12.72
C GLY A 90 12.38 -9.18 -13.98
N ASP A 91 11.84 -9.65 -15.11
CA ASP A 91 11.91 -8.99 -16.41
C ASP A 91 11.11 -7.68 -16.43
N ALA A 92 11.84 -6.57 -16.56
CA ALA A 92 11.26 -5.22 -16.59
C ALA A 92 10.41 -4.97 -17.85
N GLU A 93 10.77 -5.55 -19.00
CA GLU A 93 10.04 -5.34 -20.25
C GLU A 93 8.69 -6.07 -20.22
N LYS A 94 8.63 -7.24 -19.61
CA LYS A 94 7.35 -7.93 -19.34
C LYS A 94 6.44 -7.09 -18.45
N LEU A 95 6.98 -6.44 -17.40
CA LEU A 95 6.20 -5.54 -16.54
C LEU A 95 5.72 -4.29 -17.27
N LYS A 96 6.53 -3.72 -18.17
CA LYS A 96 6.10 -2.60 -19.02
C LYS A 96 5.00 -3.03 -19.99
N ALA A 97 5.15 -4.18 -20.66
CA ALA A 97 4.12 -4.73 -21.55
C ALA A 97 2.80 -4.97 -20.78
N TYR A 98 2.88 -5.59 -19.61
CA TYR A 98 1.73 -5.78 -18.74
C TYR A 98 1.09 -4.44 -18.33
N THR A 99 1.89 -3.44 -17.98
CA THR A 99 1.38 -2.11 -17.61
C THR A 99 0.58 -1.47 -18.75
N ARG A 100 1.04 -1.60 -20.00
CA ARG A 100 0.31 -1.12 -21.17
C ARG A 100 -1.07 -1.79 -21.29
N THR A 101 -1.13 -3.12 -21.11
CA THR A 101 -2.40 -3.85 -21.14
C THR A 101 -3.31 -3.47 -19.96
N VAL A 102 -2.75 -3.21 -18.77
CA VAL A 102 -3.52 -2.70 -17.63
C VAL A 102 -4.11 -1.33 -17.92
N MET A 103 -3.41 -0.47 -18.67
CA MET A 103 -3.93 0.83 -19.08
C MET A 103 -5.01 0.73 -20.15
N GLU A 104 -4.99 -0.28 -21.03
CA GLU A 104 -6.13 -0.63 -21.88
C GLU A 104 -7.35 -1.05 -21.03
N ASN A 105 -7.14 -1.90 -20.02
CA ASN A 105 -8.20 -2.29 -19.10
C ASN A 105 -8.74 -1.10 -18.31
N TYR A 106 -7.87 -0.15 -17.94
CA TYR A 106 -8.24 1.07 -17.22
C TYR A 106 -9.12 1.96 -18.11
N ALA A 107 -8.71 2.21 -19.35
CA ALA A 107 -9.47 2.98 -20.31
C ALA A 107 -10.86 2.37 -20.57
N ALA A 108 -10.89 1.08 -20.90
CA ALA A 108 -12.12 0.34 -21.20
C ALA A 108 -13.09 0.22 -20.01
N ASN A 109 -12.63 0.50 -18.79
CA ASN A 109 -13.48 0.42 -17.58
C ASN A 109 -14.29 1.73 -17.32
N PHE A 110 -14.05 2.77 -18.11
CA PHE A 110 -14.87 3.98 -18.02
C PHE A 110 -16.14 3.87 -18.86
N SER A 111 -17.29 4.07 -18.23
CA SER A 111 -18.58 4.22 -18.92
C SER A 111 -18.85 5.70 -19.14
N LEU A 112 -18.61 6.20 -20.35
CA LEU A 112 -18.88 7.57 -20.72
C LEU A 112 -20.35 7.78 -21.08
N LYS A 113 -20.90 8.94 -20.73
CA LYS A 113 -22.29 9.29 -21.09
C LYS A 113 -22.53 9.31 -22.60
N SER A 114 -21.50 9.59 -23.38
CA SER A 114 -21.53 9.57 -24.85
C SER A 114 -21.61 8.15 -25.44
N GLY A 115 -21.47 7.09 -24.62
CA GLY A 115 -21.36 5.71 -25.10
C GLY A 115 -20.00 5.39 -25.75
N LYS A 116 -19.09 6.35 -25.87
CA LYS A 116 -17.74 6.14 -26.43
C LYS A 116 -16.93 5.21 -25.51
N SER A 117 -16.34 4.18 -26.08
CA SER A 117 -15.36 3.34 -25.39
C SER A 117 -13.97 3.94 -25.53
N LEU A 118 -13.27 4.11 -24.42
CA LEU A 118 -11.89 4.63 -24.42
C LEU A 118 -10.89 3.49 -24.62
N LYS A 119 -9.79 3.82 -25.28
CA LYS A 119 -8.57 2.99 -25.42
C LYS A 119 -7.42 3.66 -24.67
N SER A 120 -6.35 2.92 -24.41
CA SER A 120 -5.16 3.46 -23.73
C SER A 120 -4.57 4.69 -24.44
N LYS A 121 -4.63 4.75 -25.76
CA LYS A 121 -4.17 5.90 -26.56
C LYS A 121 -4.98 7.19 -26.32
N ASP A 122 -6.23 7.06 -25.86
CA ASP A 122 -7.08 8.19 -25.52
C ASP A 122 -6.73 8.75 -24.13
N LEU A 123 -5.92 8.06 -23.35
CA LEU A 123 -5.43 8.50 -22.06
C LEU A 123 -4.09 9.23 -22.19
N LEU A 124 -3.85 10.20 -21.33
CA LEU A 124 -2.52 10.73 -21.10
C LEU A 124 -1.96 10.14 -19.81
N TRP A 125 -1.02 9.22 -19.95
CA TRP A 125 -0.44 8.51 -18.82
C TRP A 125 1.05 8.21 -19.00
N TYR A 126 1.75 8.14 -17.89
CA TYR A 126 3.16 7.80 -17.80
C TYR A 126 3.40 6.86 -16.63
N ALA A 127 4.35 5.97 -16.75
CA ALA A 127 4.69 5.02 -15.72
C ALA A 127 6.19 4.92 -15.49
N THR A 128 6.59 4.57 -14.28
CA THR A 128 7.98 4.26 -13.94
C THR A 128 8.05 2.98 -13.12
N LEU A 129 9.11 2.20 -13.33
CA LEU A 129 9.38 0.98 -12.59
C LEU A 129 10.29 1.29 -11.39
N HIS A 130 9.83 0.94 -10.21
CA HIS A 130 10.65 0.92 -9.00
C HIS A 130 11.10 -0.50 -8.69
N ARG A 131 12.35 -0.65 -8.29
CA ARG A 131 12.98 -1.94 -8.00
C ARG A 131 13.17 -2.19 -6.53
N GLU A 132 13.08 -1.15 -5.70
CA GLU A 132 13.32 -1.21 -4.28
C GLU A 132 12.12 -0.72 -3.47
N ARG A 133 11.96 -1.28 -2.29
CA ARG A 133 11.03 -0.81 -1.28
C ARG A 133 11.75 -0.74 0.05
N GLN A 134 12.01 0.48 0.51
CA GLN A 134 12.66 0.71 1.80
C GLN A 134 11.72 1.39 2.78
N HIS A 135 11.95 1.19 4.06
CA HIS A 135 11.34 1.97 5.12
C HIS A 135 11.99 3.35 5.17
N LYS A 136 11.18 4.42 5.07
CA LYS A 136 11.68 5.80 5.05
C LYS A 136 11.78 6.43 6.42
N GLU A 137 11.04 5.89 7.39
CA GLU A 137 10.90 6.46 8.74
C GLU A 137 10.88 5.35 9.79
N GLY A 138 11.19 5.73 11.03
CA GLY A 138 11.16 4.84 12.19
C GLY A 138 12.41 4.00 12.37
N SER A 139 12.34 3.03 13.29
CA SER A 139 13.45 2.12 13.62
C SER A 139 13.87 1.17 12.49
N GLU A 140 13.10 1.08 11.42
CA GLU A 140 13.38 0.26 10.24
C GLU A 140 13.82 1.10 9.03
N LYS A 141 14.20 2.39 9.23
CA LYS A 141 14.64 3.26 8.14
C LYS A 141 15.84 2.65 7.40
N GLY A 142 15.75 2.61 6.06
CA GLY A 142 16.77 2.02 5.21
C GLY A 142 16.65 0.52 4.99
N LEU A 143 15.84 -0.20 5.78
CA LEU A 143 15.58 -1.62 5.53
C LEU A 143 14.62 -1.84 4.39
N SER A 144 14.83 -2.94 3.68
CA SER A 144 13.89 -3.43 2.67
C SER A 144 12.55 -3.80 3.32
N LYS A 145 11.45 -3.33 2.74
CA LYS A 145 10.11 -3.76 3.16
C LYS A 145 9.89 -5.21 2.77
N PRO A 146 9.14 -5.99 3.56
CA PRO A 146 8.80 -7.36 3.19
C PRO A 146 7.94 -7.40 1.93
N GLY A 147 8.08 -8.47 1.16
CA GLY A 147 7.34 -8.73 -0.08
C GLY A 147 8.02 -8.21 -1.33
N ALA A 148 7.30 -8.33 -2.43
CA ALA A 148 7.79 -7.97 -3.75
C ALA A 148 8.32 -6.54 -3.84
N HIS A 149 9.55 -6.38 -4.35
CA HIS A 149 10.20 -5.08 -4.46
C HIS A 149 9.85 -4.36 -5.74
N GLN A 150 9.85 -5.06 -6.87
CA GLN A 150 9.50 -4.45 -8.14
C GLN A 150 8.03 -4.10 -8.21
N HIS A 151 7.74 -2.86 -8.53
CA HIS A 151 6.38 -2.38 -8.73
C HIS A 151 6.37 -1.19 -9.69
N VAL A 152 5.25 -0.99 -10.35
CA VAL A 152 5.09 0.09 -11.31
C VAL A 152 4.19 1.16 -10.71
N HIS A 153 4.65 2.40 -10.75
CA HIS A 153 3.84 3.58 -10.52
C HIS A 153 3.35 4.13 -11.85
N VAL A 154 2.06 4.43 -11.93
CA VAL A 154 1.45 5.09 -13.09
C VAL A 154 0.87 6.41 -12.65
N LEU A 155 1.16 7.46 -13.43
CA LEU A 155 0.56 8.77 -13.32
C LEU A 155 -0.35 8.96 -14.54
N VAL A 156 -1.64 9.20 -14.33
CA VAL A 156 -2.62 9.38 -15.42
C VAL A 156 -3.39 10.67 -15.21
N SER A 157 -3.55 11.45 -16.28
CA SER A 157 -4.35 12.68 -16.25
C SER A 157 -5.80 12.40 -15.85
N ALA A 158 -6.44 13.35 -15.20
CA ALA A 158 -7.87 13.30 -14.86
C ALA A 158 -8.79 13.64 -16.04
N GLN A 159 -8.23 13.87 -17.22
CA GLN A 159 -8.99 13.97 -18.48
C GLN A 159 -8.34 13.08 -19.54
N ASP A 160 -9.12 12.78 -20.58
CA ASP A 160 -8.59 12.14 -21.77
C ASP A 160 -7.55 13.04 -22.46
N ARG A 161 -6.81 12.50 -23.41
CA ARG A 161 -5.71 13.22 -24.10
C ARG A 161 -6.19 14.51 -24.78
N ASN A 162 -7.42 14.54 -25.27
CA ASN A 162 -8.00 15.70 -25.97
C ASN A 162 -8.67 16.71 -25.03
N GLY A 163 -8.78 16.40 -23.72
CA GLY A 163 -9.46 17.26 -22.75
C GLY A 163 -10.99 17.27 -22.86
N GLU A 164 -11.56 16.33 -23.62
CA GLU A 164 -13.01 16.26 -23.87
C GLU A 164 -13.77 15.61 -22.70
N HIS A 165 -13.14 14.63 -22.05
CA HIS A 165 -13.80 13.80 -21.05
C HIS A 165 -13.01 13.81 -19.74
N ARG A 166 -13.69 14.19 -18.67
CA ARG A 166 -13.11 14.05 -17.32
C ARG A 166 -13.21 12.61 -16.84
N LEU A 167 -12.07 12.04 -16.45
CA LEU A 167 -11.91 10.66 -16.07
C LEU A 167 -11.65 10.56 -14.56
N ASN A 168 -12.68 10.21 -13.78
CA ASN A 168 -12.55 10.06 -12.33
C ASN A 168 -12.77 8.60 -11.91
N PRO A 169 -11.69 7.82 -11.68
CA PRO A 169 -11.80 6.40 -11.31
C PRO A 169 -12.30 6.19 -9.87
N ARG A 170 -12.42 7.26 -9.07
CA ARG A 170 -12.98 7.26 -7.72
C ARG A 170 -14.37 7.89 -7.67
N GLY A 171 -14.95 8.17 -8.84
CA GLY A 171 -16.29 8.72 -8.98
C GLY A 171 -17.39 7.70 -8.67
N ARG A 172 -18.58 7.96 -9.19
CA ARG A 172 -19.71 7.03 -9.04
C ARG A 172 -19.37 5.68 -9.67
N LYS A 173 -19.75 4.59 -9.01
CA LYS A 173 -19.49 3.21 -9.46
C LYS A 173 -19.96 2.92 -10.89
N SER A 174 -21.01 3.60 -11.36
CA SER A 174 -21.50 3.49 -12.74
C SER A 174 -20.55 4.01 -13.82
N HIS A 175 -19.52 4.80 -13.43
CA HIS A 175 -18.56 5.36 -14.39
C HIS A 175 -17.23 4.63 -14.40
N PHE A 176 -16.84 4.01 -13.28
CA PHE A 176 -15.63 3.21 -13.16
C PHE A 176 -15.81 2.17 -12.05
N VAL A 177 -15.74 0.89 -12.39
CA VAL A 177 -15.91 -0.20 -11.42
C VAL A 177 -14.55 -0.73 -10.99
N PHE A 178 -14.02 -0.18 -9.90
CA PHE A 178 -12.68 -0.47 -9.41
C PHE A 178 -12.41 -1.97 -9.19
N LYS A 179 -13.37 -2.71 -8.61
CA LYS A 179 -13.23 -4.14 -8.35
C LYS A 179 -13.13 -4.96 -9.65
N GLU A 180 -13.92 -4.61 -10.66
CA GLU A 180 -13.85 -5.28 -11.97
C GLU A 180 -12.52 -5.04 -12.66
N TRP A 181 -12.02 -3.79 -12.62
CA TRP A 181 -10.70 -3.46 -13.13
C TRP A 181 -9.60 -4.29 -12.45
N GLN A 182 -9.64 -4.44 -11.10
CA GLN A 182 -8.68 -5.27 -10.37
C GLN A 182 -8.74 -6.74 -10.79
N VAL A 183 -9.95 -7.31 -10.88
CA VAL A 183 -10.15 -8.71 -11.28
C VAL A 183 -9.66 -8.92 -12.71
N LYS A 184 -10.01 -8.01 -13.62
CA LYS A 184 -9.57 -8.07 -15.02
C LYS A 184 -8.04 -8.03 -15.12
N ASN A 185 -7.37 -7.15 -14.37
CA ASN A 185 -5.91 -7.08 -14.34
C ASN A 185 -5.28 -8.38 -13.85
N GLY A 186 -5.82 -9.00 -12.80
CA GLY A 186 -5.35 -10.31 -12.34
C GLY A 186 -5.47 -11.40 -13.41
N ARG A 187 -6.61 -11.48 -14.08
CA ARG A 187 -6.81 -12.40 -15.20
C ARG A 187 -5.88 -12.13 -16.39
N THR A 188 -5.70 -10.85 -16.73
CA THR A 188 -4.76 -10.42 -17.78
C THR A 188 -3.34 -10.90 -17.47
N PHE A 189 -2.88 -10.77 -16.22
CA PHE A 189 -1.55 -11.26 -15.83
C PHE A 189 -1.43 -12.78 -16.05
N GLN A 190 -2.41 -13.55 -15.59
CA GLN A 190 -2.45 -15.01 -15.76
C GLN A 190 -2.42 -15.40 -17.24
N GLN A 191 -3.18 -14.72 -18.08
CA GLN A 191 -3.26 -15.02 -19.52
C GLN A 191 -1.98 -14.61 -20.27
N MET A 192 -1.44 -13.40 -20.02
CA MET A 192 -0.25 -12.91 -20.74
C MET A 192 0.99 -13.75 -20.47
N PHE A 193 1.10 -14.28 -19.25
CA PHE A 193 2.32 -14.96 -18.82
C PHE A 193 2.10 -16.45 -18.53
N ALA A 194 0.95 -17.02 -18.90
CA ALA A 194 0.59 -18.41 -18.60
C ALA A 194 0.82 -18.76 -17.11
N TYR A 195 0.51 -17.80 -16.21
CA TYR A 195 0.74 -17.93 -14.78
C TYR A 195 -0.44 -18.61 -14.09
N ALA A 196 -0.22 -19.82 -13.60
CA ALA A 196 -1.16 -20.51 -12.72
C ALA A 196 -0.93 -20.02 -11.28
N LYS A 197 -1.89 -19.27 -10.73
CA LYS A 197 -1.78 -18.79 -9.35
C LYS A 197 -1.77 -19.98 -8.39
N PRO A 198 -0.70 -20.11 -7.54
CA PRO A 198 -0.62 -21.20 -6.57
C PRO A 198 -1.82 -21.21 -5.64
N THR A 199 -2.37 -22.41 -5.37
CA THR A 199 -3.43 -22.61 -4.38
C THR A 199 -2.87 -22.44 -2.96
N ILE A 200 -3.76 -22.36 -1.97
CA ILE A 200 -3.35 -22.35 -0.56
C ILE A 200 -2.62 -23.65 -0.21
N SER A 201 -3.06 -24.78 -0.78
CA SER A 201 -2.43 -26.08 -0.59
C SER A 201 -0.99 -26.09 -1.13
N ASP A 202 -0.78 -25.59 -2.36
CA ASP A 202 0.55 -25.52 -2.98
C ASP A 202 1.51 -24.66 -2.11
N LYS A 203 1.03 -23.55 -1.58
CA LYS A 203 1.81 -22.66 -0.70
C LYS A 203 2.18 -23.31 0.62
N LEU A 204 1.26 -24.08 1.21
CA LEU A 204 1.52 -24.81 2.45
C LEU A 204 2.56 -25.93 2.24
N THR A 205 2.52 -26.59 1.08
CA THR A 205 3.44 -27.70 0.75
C THR A 205 4.84 -27.17 0.36
N ALA A 206 4.93 -26.08 -0.37
CA ALA A 206 6.20 -25.51 -0.83
C ALA A 206 7.03 -24.86 0.29
N GLY A 207 6.41 -24.52 1.43
CA GLY A 207 7.04 -23.76 2.49
C GLY A 207 7.37 -22.32 2.10
N MET A 208 8.14 -21.64 2.96
CA MET A 208 8.55 -20.26 2.72
C MET A 208 9.78 -20.21 1.79
N PRO A 209 9.77 -19.43 0.71
CA PRO A 209 10.94 -19.26 -0.15
C PRO A 209 12.18 -18.78 0.62
N ALA A 210 13.36 -19.28 0.28
CA ALA A 210 14.61 -18.97 0.99
C ALA A 210 14.88 -17.44 1.04
N GLN A 211 14.65 -16.72 -0.05
CA GLN A 211 14.81 -15.26 -0.10
C GLN A 211 13.84 -14.53 0.84
N GLU A 212 12.61 -15.01 0.97
CA GLU A 212 11.62 -14.43 1.87
C GLU A 212 12.02 -14.71 3.34
N LYS A 213 12.48 -15.91 3.62
CA LYS A 213 13.02 -16.28 4.95
C LYS A 213 14.20 -15.39 5.32
N GLN A 214 15.16 -15.19 4.40
CA GLN A 214 16.32 -14.34 4.61
C GLN A 214 15.91 -12.89 4.91
N ARG A 215 14.99 -12.31 4.15
CA ARG A 215 14.46 -10.95 4.39
C ARG A 215 13.82 -10.82 5.79
N HIS A 216 13.08 -11.83 6.21
CA HIS A 216 12.50 -11.83 7.56
C HIS A 216 13.58 -11.89 8.64
N GLN A 217 14.63 -12.69 8.45
CA GLN A 217 15.76 -12.79 9.38
C GLN A 217 16.53 -11.46 9.46
N GLU A 218 16.84 -10.82 8.33
CA GLU A 218 17.48 -9.49 8.29
C GLU A 218 16.66 -8.45 9.04
N ARG A 219 15.35 -8.45 8.85
CA ARG A 219 14.43 -7.57 9.56
C ARG A 219 14.41 -7.82 11.07
N ILE A 220 14.43 -9.08 11.49
CA ILE A 220 14.53 -9.48 12.90
C ILE A 220 15.85 -9.01 13.46
N GLN A 221 16.97 -9.32 12.80
CA GLN A 221 18.31 -8.93 13.21
C GLN A 221 18.42 -7.42 13.47
N HIS A 222 18.00 -6.61 12.51
CA HIS A 222 18.04 -5.14 12.65
C HIS A 222 17.22 -4.67 13.86
N ARG A 223 16.03 -5.25 14.05
CA ARG A 223 15.17 -4.86 15.17
C ARG A 223 15.71 -5.33 16.52
N ILE A 224 16.30 -6.51 16.58
CA ILE A 224 16.95 -7.01 17.79
C ILE A 224 18.19 -6.20 18.14
N SER A 225 19.00 -5.81 17.14
CA SER A 225 20.14 -4.91 17.38
C SER A 225 19.68 -3.60 17.99
N TYR A 226 18.65 -2.96 17.40
CA TYR A 226 18.07 -1.73 17.97
C TYR A 226 17.58 -1.93 19.41
N LEU A 227 16.87 -3.01 19.69
CA LEU A 227 16.38 -3.30 21.04
C LEU A 227 17.52 -3.52 22.01
N ASN A 228 18.55 -4.27 21.62
CA ASN A 228 19.69 -4.61 22.46
C ASN A 228 20.61 -3.41 22.78
N GLU A 229 20.58 -2.36 21.96
CA GLU A 229 21.25 -1.08 22.28
C GLU A 229 20.59 -0.36 23.46
N HIS A 230 19.29 -0.60 23.66
CA HIS A 230 18.48 0.06 24.69
C HIS A 230 18.18 -0.83 25.91
N PHE A 231 18.51 -2.14 25.83
CA PHE A 231 18.36 -3.09 26.92
C PHE A 231 19.66 -3.25 27.71
N VAL A 232 19.56 -3.31 29.01
CA VAL A 232 20.72 -3.50 29.90
C VAL A 232 20.71 -4.92 30.50
N GLY A 233 21.84 -5.61 30.42
CA GLY A 233 22.07 -6.88 31.07
C GLY A 233 21.26 -8.07 30.55
N SER A 234 20.66 -8.86 31.43
CA SER A 234 19.95 -10.11 31.12
C SER A 234 18.70 -9.95 30.28
N LYS A 235 18.28 -8.72 30.01
CA LYS A 235 17.11 -8.40 29.18
C LYS A 235 17.42 -8.34 27.68
N LYS A 236 18.70 -8.46 27.30
CA LYS A 236 19.07 -8.53 25.88
C LYS A 236 18.43 -9.73 25.21
N LEU A 237 17.95 -9.52 23.99
CA LEU A 237 17.37 -10.57 23.18
C LEU A 237 18.47 -11.31 22.40
N ASP A 238 18.45 -12.63 22.51
CA ASP A 238 19.28 -13.50 21.68
C ASP A 238 18.65 -13.62 20.28
N LEU A 239 19.44 -13.35 19.24
CA LEU A 239 18.97 -13.33 17.87
C LEU A 239 18.51 -14.71 17.37
N ASP A 240 19.27 -15.76 17.73
CA ASP A 240 18.97 -17.12 17.28
C ASP A 240 17.67 -17.61 17.91
N ARG A 241 17.49 -17.38 19.21
CA ARG A 241 16.26 -17.73 19.91
C ARG A 241 15.05 -16.98 19.33
N VAL A 242 15.20 -15.71 18.97
CA VAL A 242 14.11 -14.92 18.33
C VAL A 242 13.83 -15.43 16.91
N ASN A 243 14.85 -15.81 16.15
CA ASN A 243 14.67 -16.43 14.84
C ASN A 243 13.94 -17.77 14.92
N VAL A 244 14.27 -18.63 15.91
CA VAL A 244 13.55 -19.90 16.15
C VAL A 244 12.07 -19.63 16.46
N LEU A 245 11.77 -18.67 17.32
CA LEU A 245 10.38 -18.27 17.64
C LEU A 245 9.63 -17.75 16.43
N ALA A 246 10.31 -16.95 15.59
CA ALA A 246 9.73 -16.42 14.36
C ALA A 246 9.40 -17.54 13.37
N GLU A 247 10.30 -18.51 13.22
CA GLU A 247 10.12 -19.68 12.35
C GLU A 247 8.98 -20.58 12.83
N GLN A 248 8.90 -20.88 14.12
CA GLN A 248 7.79 -21.63 14.74
C GLN A 248 6.44 -20.97 14.50
N GLN A 249 6.42 -19.65 14.39
CA GLN A 249 5.23 -18.85 14.08
C GLN A 249 5.11 -18.51 12.58
N GLN A 250 5.87 -19.22 11.72
CA GLN A 250 5.86 -19.09 10.26
C GLN A 250 6.07 -17.63 9.79
N TYR A 251 6.88 -16.85 10.50
CA TYR A 251 7.11 -15.43 10.25
C TYR A 251 5.80 -14.63 10.08
N GLY A 252 4.77 -15.02 10.84
CA GLY A 252 3.43 -14.47 10.72
C GLY A 252 3.32 -13.01 11.14
N LYS A 253 2.34 -12.30 10.59
CA LYS A 253 2.05 -10.88 10.92
C LYS A 253 1.91 -10.63 12.42
N GLY A 254 1.37 -11.59 13.17
CA GLY A 254 1.21 -11.51 14.61
C GLY A 254 2.55 -11.45 15.35
N PHE A 255 3.56 -12.22 14.91
CA PHE A 255 4.91 -12.16 15.46
C PHE A 255 5.54 -10.77 15.25
N PHE A 256 5.53 -10.26 14.02
CA PHE A 256 6.10 -8.94 13.71
C PHE A 256 5.36 -7.80 14.40
N PHE A 257 4.05 -7.92 14.59
CA PHE A 257 3.28 -6.95 15.37
C PHE A 257 3.74 -6.93 16.85
N ARG A 258 3.96 -8.10 17.46
CA ARG A 258 4.48 -8.17 18.84
C ARG A 258 5.90 -7.64 18.95
N LEU A 259 6.77 -7.97 17.99
CA LEU A 259 8.13 -7.45 17.93
C LEU A 259 8.16 -5.92 17.76
N HIS A 260 7.25 -5.37 16.93
CA HIS A 260 7.09 -3.93 16.81
C HIS A 260 6.59 -3.29 18.11
N ARG A 261 5.57 -3.87 18.72
CA ARG A 261 5.04 -3.38 19.99
C ARG A 261 6.08 -3.41 21.09
N LEU A 262 6.89 -4.44 21.17
CA LEU A 262 8.01 -4.54 22.08
C LEU A 262 8.96 -3.34 21.91
N SER A 263 9.29 -2.99 20.67
CA SER A 263 10.14 -1.83 20.36
C SER A 263 9.50 -0.51 20.79
N GLU A 264 8.20 -0.33 20.58
CA GLU A 264 7.46 0.86 20.98
C GLU A 264 7.35 1.00 22.50
N ASP A 265 7.10 -0.12 23.20
CA ASP A 265 7.02 -0.13 24.66
C ASP A 265 8.35 0.30 25.30
N TYR A 266 9.48 -0.14 24.71
CA TYR A 266 10.82 0.29 25.13
C TYR A 266 11.08 1.78 24.86
N ARG A 267 10.75 2.25 23.69
CA ARG A 267 10.88 3.66 23.34
C ARG A 267 10.08 4.58 24.27
N GLN A 268 8.98 4.06 24.81
CA GLN A 268 8.12 4.77 25.77
C GLN A 268 8.57 4.59 27.24
N GLY A 269 9.73 3.96 27.48
CA GLY A 269 10.26 3.73 28.82
C GLY A 269 9.49 2.69 29.65
N ARG A 270 8.68 1.83 29.00
CA ARG A 270 7.90 0.80 29.70
C ARG A 270 8.81 -0.34 30.14
N ILE A 271 8.64 -0.81 31.37
CA ILE A 271 9.39 -1.94 31.92
C ILE A 271 8.77 -3.23 31.42
N ILE A 272 9.53 -4.01 30.64
CA ILE A 272 9.14 -5.34 30.17
C ILE A 272 9.89 -6.38 30.99
N ARG A 273 9.15 -7.20 31.76
CA ARG A 273 9.75 -8.22 32.64
C ARG A 273 10.34 -9.37 31.86
N ASP A 274 9.61 -9.86 30.84
CA ASP A 274 10.05 -10.96 29.99
C ASP A 274 9.69 -10.65 28.51
N PRO A 275 10.67 -10.23 27.70
CA PRO A 275 10.45 -9.93 26.30
C PRO A 275 10.18 -11.18 25.45
N TYR A 276 10.69 -12.37 25.83
CA TYR A 276 10.41 -13.61 25.10
C TYR A 276 8.96 -14.03 25.27
N HIS A 277 8.43 -13.91 26.49
CA HIS A 277 7.02 -14.17 26.74
C HIS A 277 6.09 -13.31 25.86
N VAL A 278 6.46 -12.04 25.62
CA VAL A 278 5.72 -11.16 24.72
C VAL A 278 5.76 -11.67 23.27
N LEU A 279 6.89 -12.27 22.84
CA LEU A 279 7.06 -12.80 21.49
C LEU A 279 6.41 -14.18 21.30
N GLU A 280 6.34 -15.02 22.35
CA GLU A 280 5.85 -16.39 22.28
C GLU A 280 4.32 -16.49 22.21
N LYS A 281 3.58 -15.68 22.96
CA LYS A 281 2.12 -15.83 23.08
C LYS A 281 1.33 -15.34 21.87
N GLY A 282 1.15 -16.25 20.91
CA GLY A 282 0.29 -16.06 19.75
C GLY A 282 -1.17 -16.50 19.93
N LYS A 283 -1.59 -17.13 21.04
CA LYS A 283 -2.90 -17.80 21.14
C LYS A 283 -3.75 -17.48 22.38
N ASP A 284 -3.25 -16.82 23.41
CA ASP A 284 -4.08 -16.51 24.58
C ASP A 284 -4.62 -15.07 24.53
N ARG A 285 -5.93 -14.96 24.35
CA ARG A 285 -6.70 -13.72 24.54
C ARG A 285 -6.84 -13.32 26.01
N GLN A 286 -6.22 -14.01 26.94
CA GLN A 286 -6.13 -13.61 28.32
C GLN A 286 -5.08 -12.51 28.45
N GLY A 287 -5.50 -11.37 28.99
CA GLY A 287 -4.66 -10.19 29.12
C GLY A 287 -3.29 -10.53 29.71
N ILE A 288 -2.25 -9.94 29.17
CA ILE A 288 -0.88 -10.11 29.64
C ILE A 288 -0.84 -9.71 31.13
N PRO A 289 -0.59 -10.65 32.06
CA PRO A 289 -0.52 -10.28 33.47
C PRO A 289 0.63 -9.29 33.66
N GLY A 290 0.32 -8.07 34.05
CA GLY A 290 1.31 -7.03 34.38
C GLY A 290 1.38 -5.83 33.45
N ILE A 291 0.61 -5.76 32.35
CA ILE A 291 0.46 -4.53 31.56
C ILE A 291 -0.92 -3.92 31.85
N PHE A 292 -0.96 -2.99 32.78
CA PHE A 292 -2.13 -2.15 33.02
C PHE A 292 -2.14 -1.03 31.97
N PHE A 293 -3.17 -0.98 31.12
CA PHE A 293 -3.40 0.12 30.18
C PHE A 293 -4.38 1.12 30.81
N PRO A 294 -3.92 2.27 31.33
CA PRO A 294 -4.85 3.26 31.87
C PRO A 294 -5.81 3.85 30.82
N GLY A 295 -5.47 3.73 29.52
CA GLY A 295 -6.28 4.32 28.43
C GLY A 295 -7.42 3.44 27.91
N GLN A 296 -7.40 2.11 28.09
CA GLN A 296 -8.50 1.26 27.60
C GLN A 296 -9.70 1.23 28.53
N ALA A 297 -9.49 1.45 29.82
CA ALA A 297 -10.61 1.58 30.79
C ALA A 297 -11.45 2.83 30.51
N LEU A 298 -10.82 3.93 30.08
CA LEU A 298 -11.52 5.17 29.72
C LEU A 298 -12.30 5.04 28.40
N LEU A 299 -11.81 4.26 27.42
CA LEU A 299 -12.52 4.03 26.15
C LEU A 299 -13.71 3.08 26.28
N SER A 300 -13.67 2.13 27.23
CA SER A 300 -14.80 1.26 27.50
C SER A 300 -15.88 1.94 28.34
N MET A 301 -15.49 2.82 29.28
CA MET A 301 -16.44 3.64 30.04
C MET A 301 -17.11 4.72 29.17
N GLY A 302 -16.37 5.30 28.19
CA GLY A 302 -16.94 6.26 27.24
C GLY A 302 -17.97 5.66 26.29
N LYS A 303 -17.85 4.38 25.91
CA LYS A 303 -18.85 3.71 25.07
C LYS A 303 -20.10 3.25 25.80
N SER A 304 -20.01 2.92 27.10
CA SER A 304 -21.18 2.60 27.90
C SER A 304 -21.97 3.85 28.31
N SER A 305 -21.31 4.97 28.59
CA SER A 305 -22.02 6.23 28.88
C SER A 305 -22.68 6.87 27.66
N GLN A 306 -22.14 6.63 26.44
CA GLN A 306 -22.82 7.06 25.21
C GLN A 306 -24.06 6.22 24.88
N ARG A 307 -24.11 4.92 25.23
CA ARG A 307 -25.31 4.10 25.07
C ARG A 307 -26.40 4.46 26.10
N LEU A 308 -26.02 4.77 27.34
CA LEU A 308 -26.97 5.22 28.36
C LEU A 308 -27.52 6.63 28.09
N GLY A 309 -26.76 7.50 27.38
CA GLY A 309 -27.23 8.83 26.96
C GLY A 309 -28.16 8.81 25.76
N GLN A 310 -28.14 7.77 24.93
CA GLN A 310 -29.07 7.61 23.79
C GLN A 310 -30.41 7.01 24.18
N GLU A 311 -30.45 6.12 25.18
CA GLU A 311 -31.73 5.57 25.70
C GLU A 311 -32.52 6.56 26.59
N ALA A 312 -31.85 7.54 27.20
CA ALA A 312 -32.52 8.58 28.00
C ALA A 312 -33.00 9.78 27.16
N GLY A 313 -32.57 9.91 25.90
CA GLY A 313 -32.95 11.03 25.00
C GLY A 313 -34.25 10.81 24.21
N ASP A 314 -34.70 9.58 24.08
CA ASP A 314 -35.85 9.25 23.23
C ASP A 314 -37.20 9.24 24.03
N GLU A 315 -37.18 9.37 25.34
CA GLU A 315 -38.43 9.43 26.16
C GLU A 315 -38.95 10.84 26.44
N GLU A 316 -38.25 11.92 26.12
CA GLU A 316 -38.67 13.29 26.47
C GLU A 316 -39.17 14.18 25.33
N LEU A 317 -39.30 13.69 24.08
CA LEU A 317 -39.85 14.49 22.98
C LEU A 317 -41.07 13.84 22.33
N GLY A 318 -42.13 13.75 23.10
CA GLY A 318 -43.50 13.54 22.63
C GLY A 318 -44.03 14.79 21.91
N ILE A 319 -43.68 14.97 20.63
CA ILE A 319 -44.31 15.99 19.77
C ILE A 319 -45.11 15.33 18.67
N THR A 320 -46.42 15.26 18.90
CA THR A 320 -47.46 14.99 17.92
C THR A 320 -47.37 15.95 16.74
N ARG A 321 -47.02 15.51 15.55
CA ARG A 321 -47.27 16.25 14.30
C ARG A 321 -48.60 15.84 13.69
N LYS A 322 -49.61 16.72 13.81
CA LYS A 322 -50.84 16.69 13.00
C LYS A 322 -50.50 16.94 11.52
N LYS A 323 -51.13 16.13 10.67
CA LYS A 323 -51.17 16.30 9.21
C LYS A 323 -51.84 17.62 8.82
N ARG A 324 -51.25 18.32 7.86
CA ARG A 324 -51.93 19.01 6.78
C ARG A 324 -51.12 18.82 5.49
#